data_1db1b5ca2a2d6f40954f0e7f0c6e80cb
#
_entry.id   1db1b5ca2a2d6f40954f0e7f0c6e80cb
#
_cell.length_a   1.000
_cell.length_b   1.000
_cell.length_c   1.000
_cell.angle_alpha   90.00
_cell.angle_beta   90.00
_cell.angle_gamma   90.00
#
_symmetry.space_group_name_H-M   'P 1'
#
loop_
_entity.id
_entity.type
_entity.pdbx_description
1 polymer ?
#
loop_
_entity_poly.entity_id
_entity_poly.type
_entity_poly.pdbx_seq_one_letter_code
_entity_poly.pdbx_strand_id
1 'polypeptide(L)'
;MKYNKYDVITMDNNSKYIVCDVIYEDNVIYLYLVNDDDDKDIILIKEVDGILEPIKDSNEFERIMLKITVSNKNMINEIID
;
A
#
# COMPACT_ATOMS: atom_id res chain seq x y z
N MET A 1 13.48 4.67 6.80
CA MET A 1 12.17 4.02 6.84
C MET A 1 12.29 2.62 6.28
N LYS A 2 11.51 1.69 6.82
CA LYS A 2 11.60 0.28 6.42
C LYS A 2 11.12 0.05 4.98
N TYR A 3 10.07 0.77 4.57
CA TYR A 3 9.54 0.69 3.21
C TYR A 3 9.49 2.08 2.60
N ASN A 4 9.83 2.18 1.32
CA ASN A 4 9.80 3.44 0.59
C ASN A 4 8.96 3.25 -0.68
N LYS A 5 8.38 4.35 -1.18
CA LYS A 5 7.68 4.32 -2.47
C LYS A 5 8.65 3.81 -3.55
N TYR A 6 8.11 3.00 -4.44
CA TYR A 6 8.79 2.36 -5.56
C TYR A 6 9.71 1.19 -5.18
N ASP A 7 9.76 0.82 -3.89
CA ASP A 7 10.40 -0.44 -3.50
C ASP A 7 9.65 -1.61 -4.17
N VAL A 8 10.38 -2.69 -4.44
CA VAL A 8 9.80 -3.90 -5.03
C VAL A 8 9.79 -5.00 -3.97
N ILE A 9 8.64 -5.62 -3.79
CA ILE A 9 8.45 -6.72 -2.85
C ILE A 9 8.13 -7.98 -3.64
N THR A 10 8.88 -9.05 -3.38
CA THR A 10 8.63 -10.36 -4.00
C THR A 10 7.79 -11.20 -3.05
N MET A 11 6.65 -11.68 -3.52
CA MET A 11 5.77 -12.54 -2.74
C MET A 11 6.19 -14.01 -2.84
N ASP A 12 5.59 -14.87 -2.00
CA ASP A 12 5.93 -16.29 -1.93
C ASP A 12 5.74 -17.02 -3.28
N ASN A 13 4.81 -16.53 -4.10
CA ASN A 13 4.54 -17.11 -5.43
C ASN A 13 5.43 -16.50 -6.52
N ASN A 14 6.49 -15.78 -6.15
CA ASN A 14 7.42 -15.07 -7.04
C ASN A 14 6.82 -13.88 -7.78
N SER A 15 5.58 -13.50 -7.51
CA SER A 15 5.01 -12.26 -8.04
C SER A 15 5.69 -11.07 -7.39
N LYS A 16 5.96 -10.03 -8.19
CA LYS A 16 6.59 -8.80 -7.72
C LYS A 16 5.59 -7.67 -7.67
N TYR A 17 5.61 -6.92 -6.58
CA TYR A 17 4.74 -5.79 -6.37
C TYR A 17 5.54 -4.54 -6.08
N ILE A 18 5.10 -3.43 -6.62
CA ILE A 18 5.73 -2.13 -6.41
C ILE A 18 4.97 -1.41 -5.30
N VAL A 19 5.70 -0.87 -4.34
CA VAL A 19 5.12 -0.09 -3.24
C VAL A 19 4.70 1.28 -3.79
N CYS A 20 3.40 1.51 -3.87
CA CYS A 20 2.86 2.77 -4.37
C CYS A 20 2.57 3.75 -3.25
N ASP A 21 2.27 3.27 -2.05
CA ASP A 21 2.09 4.13 -0.88
C ASP A 21 2.38 3.36 0.40
N VAL A 22 2.76 4.09 1.43
CA VAL A 22 3.08 3.54 2.75
C VAL A 22 2.38 4.41 3.80
N ILE A 23 1.60 3.77 4.66
CA ILE A 23 0.89 4.46 5.77
C ILE A 23 1.38 3.87 7.08
N TYR A 24 1.82 4.72 8.00
CA TYR A 24 2.25 4.33 9.34
C TYR A 24 1.18 4.73 10.34
N GLU A 25 0.68 3.76 11.11
CA GLU A 25 -0.34 4.03 12.11
C GLU A 25 -0.24 3.04 13.27
N ASP A 26 -0.05 3.52 14.49
CA ASP A 26 -0.06 2.71 15.73
C ASP A 26 0.86 1.48 15.64
N ASN A 27 2.09 1.66 15.19
CA ASN A 27 3.09 0.58 15.03
C ASN A 27 2.74 -0.43 13.95
N VAL A 28 1.75 -0.14 13.12
CA VAL A 28 1.39 -0.96 11.96
C VAL A 28 1.78 -0.21 10.70
N ILE A 29 2.36 -0.93 9.75
CA ILE A 29 2.74 -0.38 8.45
C ILE A 29 1.79 -0.93 7.41
N TYR A 30 1.08 -0.03 6.71
CA TYR A 30 0.16 -0.42 5.63
C TYR A 30 0.82 -0.14 4.30
N LEU A 31 0.75 -1.12 3.40
CA LEU A 31 1.39 -1.04 2.09
C LEU A 31 0.35 -1.18 0.99
N TYR A 32 0.32 -0.19 0.10
CA TYR A 32 -0.50 -0.21 -1.11
C TYR A 32 0.40 -0.67 -2.25
N LEU A 33 0.12 -1.85 -2.78
CA LEU A 33 1.00 -2.53 -3.71
C LEU A 33 0.32 -2.76 -5.05
N VAL A 34 1.07 -2.59 -6.14
CA VAL A 34 0.59 -2.85 -7.49
C VAL A 34 1.53 -3.87 -8.13
N ASN A 35 0.96 -4.89 -8.76
CA ASN A 35 1.74 -5.92 -9.44
C ASN A 35 2.58 -5.32 -10.57
N ASP A 36 3.84 -5.74 -10.66
CA ASP A 36 4.79 -5.25 -11.66
C ASP A 36 4.35 -5.56 -13.10
N ASP A 37 3.68 -6.70 -13.30
CA ASP A 37 3.23 -7.15 -14.61
C ASP A 37 1.76 -6.84 -14.93
N ASP A 38 0.97 -6.45 -13.91
CA ASP A 38 -0.47 -6.23 -14.08
C ASP A 38 -0.92 -5.07 -13.19
N ASP A 39 -1.10 -3.90 -13.79
CA ASP A 39 -1.47 -2.68 -13.06
C ASP A 39 -2.88 -2.71 -12.47
N LYS A 40 -3.67 -3.73 -12.80
CA LYS A 40 -5.01 -3.94 -12.23
C LYS A 40 -4.97 -4.84 -11.00
N ASP A 41 -3.86 -5.55 -10.78
CA ASP A 41 -3.68 -6.39 -9.60
C ASP A 41 -3.09 -5.54 -8.48
N ILE A 42 -3.99 -5.00 -7.65
CA ILE A 42 -3.65 -4.09 -6.57
C ILE A 42 -4.03 -4.75 -5.26
N ILE A 43 -3.11 -4.74 -4.30
CA ILE A 43 -3.38 -5.30 -2.97
C ILE A 43 -3.01 -4.29 -1.88
N LEU A 44 -3.73 -4.38 -0.77
CA LEU A 44 -3.44 -3.61 0.42
C LEU A 44 -3.15 -4.60 1.54
N ILE A 45 -1.93 -4.55 2.06
CA ILE A 45 -1.49 -5.43 3.14
C ILE A 45 -0.96 -4.61 4.30
N LYS A 46 -0.78 -5.26 5.44
CA LYS A 46 -0.17 -4.61 6.61
C LYS A 46 0.97 -5.47 7.16
N GLU A 47 1.91 -4.81 7.79
CA GLU A 47 2.96 -5.46 8.54
C GLU A 47 2.75 -5.20 10.03
N VAL A 48 2.64 -6.28 10.80
CA VAL A 48 2.49 -6.24 12.26
C VAL A 48 3.61 -7.10 12.84
N ASP A 49 4.47 -6.50 13.66
CA ASP A 49 5.59 -7.19 14.31
C ASP A 49 6.48 -7.96 13.31
N GLY A 50 6.72 -7.37 12.15
CA GLY A 50 7.57 -7.96 11.12
C GLY A 50 6.89 -8.97 10.22
N ILE A 51 5.60 -9.22 10.39
CA ILE A 51 4.85 -10.20 9.60
C ILE A 51 3.89 -9.47 8.67
N LEU A 52 3.98 -9.78 7.38
CA LEU A 52 3.04 -9.26 6.38
C LEU A 52 1.78 -10.10 6.38
N GLU A 53 0.63 -9.44 6.44
CA GLU A 53 -0.66 -10.12 6.44
C GLU A 53 -1.73 -9.30 5.72
N PRO A 54 -2.76 -9.96 5.15
CA PRO A 54 -3.84 -9.23 4.50
C PRO A 54 -4.70 -8.51 5.54
N ILE A 55 -5.36 -7.44 5.10
CA ILE A 55 -6.32 -6.73 5.94
C ILE A 55 -7.67 -7.43 5.79
N LYS A 56 -8.17 -7.97 6.90
CA LYS A 56 -9.43 -8.74 6.92
C LYS A 56 -10.62 -7.94 7.44
N ASP A 57 -10.36 -6.89 8.21
CA ASP A 57 -11.40 -6.02 8.76
C ASP A 57 -11.80 -4.98 7.73
N SER A 58 -13.08 -4.98 7.33
CA SER A 58 -13.57 -4.05 6.30
C SER A 58 -13.50 -2.59 6.75
N ASN A 59 -13.69 -2.30 8.03
CA ASN A 59 -13.56 -0.94 8.55
C ASN A 59 -12.12 -0.44 8.49
N GLU A 60 -11.18 -1.31 8.84
CA GLU A 60 -9.75 -1.00 8.73
C GLU A 60 -9.36 -0.77 7.27
N PHE A 61 -9.81 -1.62 6.38
CA PHE A 61 -9.55 -1.50 4.95
C PHE A 61 -10.06 -0.17 4.40
N GLU A 62 -11.32 0.17 4.69
CA GLU A 62 -11.92 1.42 4.22
C GLU A 62 -11.18 2.64 4.77
N ARG A 63 -10.81 2.61 6.05
CA ARG A 63 -10.10 3.72 6.70
C ARG A 63 -8.75 3.97 6.03
N ILE A 64 -7.99 2.91 5.76
CA ILE A 64 -6.68 3.04 5.14
C ILE A 64 -6.80 3.43 3.66
N MET A 65 -7.76 2.86 2.93
CA MET A 65 -8.01 3.26 1.54
C MET A 65 -8.38 4.73 1.43
N LEU A 66 -9.14 5.25 2.39
CA LEU A 66 -9.48 6.67 2.41
C LEU A 66 -8.23 7.53 2.58
N LYS A 67 -7.32 7.15 3.47
CA LYS A 67 -6.05 7.87 3.65
C LYS A 67 -5.21 7.88 2.37
N ILE A 68 -5.15 6.76 1.67
CA ILE A 68 -4.42 6.65 0.41
C ILE A 68 -5.04 7.53 -0.65
N THR A 69 -6.37 7.53 -0.75
CA THR A 69 -7.11 8.35 -1.72
C THR A 69 -6.87 9.83 -1.49
N VAL A 70 -6.90 10.29 -0.24
CA VAL A 70 -6.65 11.70 0.09
C VAL A 70 -5.23 12.09 -0.29
N SER A 71 -4.25 11.26 0.00
CA SER A 71 -2.85 11.50 -0.36
C SER A 71 -2.69 11.63 -1.88
N ASN A 72 -3.28 10.72 -2.65
CA ASN A 72 -3.20 10.74 -4.11
C ASN A 72 -4.00 11.90 -4.71
N LYS A 73 -5.12 12.27 -4.10
CA LYS A 73 -5.93 13.39 -4.56
C LYS A 73 -5.15 14.71 -4.48
N ASN A 74 -4.41 14.91 -3.40
CA ASN A 74 -3.57 16.10 -3.26
C ASN A 74 -2.51 16.15 -4.35
N MET A 75 -1.90 15.03 -4.69
CA MET A 75 -0.91 14.94 -5.76
C MET A 75 -1.56 15.25 -7.12
N ILE A 76 -2.75 14.71 -7.39
CA ILE A 76 -3.46 14.96 -8.65
C ILE A 76 -3.82 16.44 -8.78
N ASN A 77 -4.27 17.07 -7.71
CA ASN A 77 -4.60 18.49 -7.72
C ASN A 77 -3.38 19.35 -8.05
N GLU A 78 -2.22 19.01 -7.56
CA GLU A 78 -0.97 19.71 -7.87
C GLU A 78 -0.61 19.59 -9.35
N ILE A 79 -0.91 18.45 -9.97
CA ILE A 79 -0.61 18.20 -11.37
C ILE A 79 -1.60 18.94 -12.29
N ILE A 80 -2.86 19.03 -11.91
CA ILE A 80 -3.93 19.63 -12.71
C ILE A 80 -3.88 21.16 -12.66
N ASP A 81 -3.48 21.70 -11.54
CA ASP A 81 -3.32 23.14 -11.38
C ASP A 81 -2.00 23.61 -12.00
#